data_5ed4b47ef75bffa7bf6da4a74d4895da
#
_entry.id   5ed4b47ef75bffa7bf6da4a74d4895da
#
_cell.length_a   1.000
_cell.length_b   1.000
_cell.length_c   1.000
_cell.angle_alpha   90.00
_cell.angle_beta   90.00
_cell.angle_gamma   90.00
#
_symmetry.space_group_name_H-M   'P 1'
#
loop_
_entity.id
_entity.type
_entity.pdbx_description
1 polymer ?
#
loop_
_entity_poly.entity_id
_entity_poly.type
_entity_poly.pdbx_seq_one_letter_code
_entity_poly.pdbx_strand_id
1 'polypeptide(L)'
;MKYSRFTVFCKETDKTILFNTLNKRMRVIPNSLNVRSIHSSKLLERQLSDFLVKDDVADNQNIQYLMNSMVYQTTRLNITLMMTMRCNFKCIYCFESWIPGEERCKELDEEEVIN
;
A
#
# COMPACT_ATOMS: atom_id res chain seq x y z
N MET A 1 8.98 4.84 22.13
CA MET A 1 8.76 4.64 20.68
C MET A 1 9.10 3.22 20.31
N LYS A 2 8.48 2.69 19.29
CA LYS A 2 8.77 1.36 18.72
C LYS A 2 8.85 1.43 17.21
N TYR A 3 9.41 0.41 16.57
CA TYR A 3 9.35 0.34 15.12
C TYR A 3 7.92 0.16 14.62
N SER A 4 7.57 0.88 13.56
CA SER A 4 6.33 0.65 12.83
C SER A 4 6.30 -0.80 12.33
N ARG A 5 5.15 -1.45 12.38
CA ARG A 5 4.94 -2.81 11.84
C ARG A 5 5.18 -2.92 10.32
N PHE A 6 5.23 -1.77 9.65
CA PHE A 6 5.55 -1.67 8.22
C PHE A 6 7.05 -1.55 7.95
N THR A 7 7.90 -1.59 9.00
CA THR A 7 9.35 -1.56 8.84
C THR A 7 9.87 -2.97 8.64
N VAL A 8 10.46 -3.21 7.49
CA VAL A 8 11.13 -4.46 7.13
C VAL A 8 12.63 -4.29 7.37
N PHE A 9 13.25 -5.30 7.95
CA PHE A 9 14.67 -5.35 8.24
C PHE A 9 15.32 -6.40 7.33
N CYS A 10 16.29 -5.97 6.53
CA CYS A 10 17.13 -6.87 5.75
C CYS A 10 18.56 -6.77 6.30
N LYS A 11 19.03 -7.83 6.93
CA LYS A 11 20.36 -7.88 7.55
C LYS A 11 21.38 -8.48 6.58
N GLU A 12 22.43 -7.74 6.31
CA GLU A 12 23.62 -8.19 5.59
C GLU A 12 24.79 -8.38 6.56
N THR A 13 25.96 -8.77 6.06
CA THR A 13 27.13 -9.09 6.87
C THR A 13 27.63 -7.90 7.68
N ASP A 14 27.65 -6.71 7.12
CA ASP A 14 28.22 -5.46 7.66
C ASP A 14 27.18 -4.37 7.95
N LYS A 15 25.99 -4.49 7.36
CA LYS A 15 24.94 -3.47 7.43
C LYS A 15 23.55 -4.07 7.57
N THR A 16 22.62 -3.27 8.07
CA THR A 16 21.19 -3.57 8.12
C THR A 16 20.46 -2.52 7.30
N ILE A 17 19.63 -2.98 6.38
CA ILE A 17 18.75 -2.14 5.57
C ILE A 17 17.37 -2.12 6.24
N LEU A 18 16.88 -0.92 6.51
CA LEU A 18 15.51 -0.68 6.97
C LEU A 18 14.71 -0.15 5.79
N PHE A 19 13.56 -0.74 5.56
CA PHE A 19 12.60 -0.25 4.57
C PHE A 19 11.21 -0.15 5.20
N ASN A 20 10.61 1.04 5.15
CA ASN A 20 9.24 1.22 5.59
C ASN A 20 8.32 1.15 4.37
N THR A 21 7.47 0.12 4.32
CA THR A 21 6.58 -0.14 3.19
C THR A 21 5.45 0.89 3.06
N LEU A 22 5.11 1.59 4.15
CA LEU A 22 4.04 2.58 4.17
C LEU A 22 4.48 3.91 3.54
N ASN A 23 5.60 4.46 3.99
CA ASN A 23 6.12 5.75 3.52
C ASN A 23 7.21 5.62 2.43
N LYS A 24 7.57 4.38 2.05
CA LYS A 24 8.58 4.03 1.03
C LYS A 24 9.99 4.58 1.35
N ARG A 25 10.27 4.88 2.61
CA ARG A 25 11.60 5.31 3.05
C ARG A 25 12.52 4.12 3.26
N MET A 26 13.77 4.30 2.90
CA MET A 26 14.83 3.31 3.09
C MET A 26 16.03 3.95 3.81
N ARG A 27 16.65 3.19 4.71
CA ARG A 27 17.85 3.60 5.43
C ARG A 27 18.80 2.40 5.57
N VAL A 28 20.08 2.66 5.35
CA VAL A 28 21.15 1.69 5.59
C VAL A 28 21.86 2.07 6.88
N ILE A 29 22.02 1.10 7.78
CA ILE A 29 22.66 1.29 9.08
C ILE A 29 23.75 0.25 9.25
N PRO A 30 24.97 0.63 9.67
CA PRO A 30 26.02 -0.33 9.95
C PRO A 30 25.65 -1.23 11.13
N ASN A 31 25.99 -2.52 11.09
CA ASN A 31 25.65 -3.48 12.13
C ASN A 31 26.33 -3.19 13.49
N SER A 32 27.36 -2.32 13.51
CA SER A 32 27.96 -1.82 14.73
C SER A 32 26.98 -1.01 15.59
N LEU A 33 25.95 -0.41 14.98
CA LEU A 33 24.87 0.26 15.68
C LEU A 33 23.76 -0.75 16.00
N ASN A 34 23.55 -1.03 17.28
CA ASN A 34 22.48 -1.93 17.69
C ASN A 34 21.10 -1.29 17.44
N VAL A 35 20.54 -1.55 16.26
CA VAL A 35 19.26 -0.99 15.82
C VAL A 35 18.10 -1.38 16.74
N ARG A 36 18.24 -2.47 17.50
CA ARG A 36 17.22 -2.92 18.45
C ARG A 36 17.19 -2.09 19.76
N SER A 37 18.26 -1.38 20.06
CA SER A 37 18.37 -0.51 21.24
C SER A 37 18.07 0.95 20.91
N ILE A 38 16.86 1.22 20.39
CA ILE A 38 16.45 2.57 19.97
C ILE A 38 16.55 3.59 21.12
N HIS A 39 16.34 3.14 22.35
CA HIS A 39 16.30 4.00 23.52
C HIS A 39 17.67 4.51 23.99
N SER A 40 18.77 4.04 23.36
CA SER A 40 20.11 4.40 23.81
C SER A 40 20.60 5.78 23.33
N SER A 41 19.94 6.40 22.34
CA SER A 41 20.37 7.71 21.84
C SER A 41 19.23 8.48 21.17
N LYS A 42 18.96 9.69 21.68
CA LYS A 42 18.01 10.64 21.06
C LYS A 42 18.39 11.00 19.61
N LEU A 43 19.69 10.94 19.28
CA LEU A 43 20.15 11.20 17.92
C LEU A 43 19.72 10.09 16.98
N LEU A 44 19.80 8.83 17.42
CA LEU A 44 19.35 7.67 16.64
C LEU A 44 17.83 7.67 16.45
N GLU A 45 17.07 8.01 17.47
CA GLU A 45 15.61 8.18 17.37
C GLU A 45 15.22 9.21 16.30
N ARG A 46 15.93 10.35 16.29
CA ARG A 46 15.67 11.39 15.28
C ARG A 46 16.04 10.94 13.85
N GLN A 47 17.14 10.21 13.71
CA GLN A 47 17.55 9.68 12.39
C GLN A 47 16.64 8.58 11.87
N LEU A 48 15.96 7.85 12.78
CA LEU A 48 15.05 6.75 12.46
C LEU A 48 13.58 7.13 12.58
N SER A 49 13.25 8.41 12.70
CA SER A 49 11.87 8.88 12.88
C SER A 49 10.90 8.36 11.82
N ASP A 50 11.35 8.17 10.58
CA ASP A 50 10.54 7.63 9.48
C ASP A 50 10.14 6.15 9.67
N PHE A 51 10.79 5.45 10.59
CA PHE A 51 10.61 4.02 10.87
C PHE A 51 9.98 3.76 12.23
N LEU A 52 9.84 4.81 13.05
CA LEU A 52 9.37 4.73 14.43
C LEU A 52 7.97 5.29 14.56
N VAL A 53 7.19 4.65 15.43
CA VAL A 53 5.87 5.13 15.83
C VAL A 53 5.76 5.15 17.35
N LYS A 54 4.83 5.95 17.85
CA LYS A 54 4.57 6.04 19.28
C LYS A 54 3.96 4.73 19.81
N ASP A 55 2.94 4.24 19.11
CA ASP A 55 2.16 3.05 19.44
C ASP A 55 1.45 2.48 18.20
N ASP A 56 0.67 1.40 18.38
CA ASP A 56 -0.08 0.78 17.30
C ASP A 56 -1.25 1.63 16.79
N VAL A 57 -1.77 2.53 17.64
CA VAL A 57 -2.84 3.46 17.25
C VAL A 57 -2.30 4.45 16.22
N ALA A 58 -1.09 4.99 16.46
CA ALA A 58 -0.42 5.89 15.52
C ALA A 58 -0.13 5.19 14.18
N ASP A 59 0.26 3.91 14.19
CA ASP A 59 0.44 3.12 12.97
C ASP A 59 -0.87 2.97 12.18
N ASN A 60 -1.98 2.69 12.87
CA ASN A 60 -3.31 2.59 12.25
C ASN A 60 -3.77 3.92 11.67
N GLN A 61 -3.55 5.03 12.38
CA GLN A 61 -3.88 6.37 11.89
C GLN A 61 -3.10 6.72 10.61
N ASN A 62 -1.82 6.36 10.55
CA ASN A 62 -1.00 6.55 9.37
C ASN A 62 -1.54 5.78 8.15
N ILE A 63 -2.04 4.54 8.36
CA ILE A 63 -2.68 3.78 7.28
C ILE A 63 -3.97 4.47 6.83
N GLN A 64 -4.84 4.84 7.78
CA GLN A 64 -6.10 5.50 7.44
C GLN A 64 -5.85 6.79 6.68
N TYR A 65 -4.88 7.60 7.11
CA TYR A 65 -4.48 8.80 6.39
C TYR A 65 -4.03 8.50 4.95
N LEU A 66 -3.18 7.48 4.77
CA LEU A 66 -2.72 7.06 3.45
C LEU A 66 -3.89 6.56 2.58
N MET A 67 -4.75 5.69 3.13
CA MET A 67 -5.93 5.17 2.43
C MET A 67 -6.86 6.31 2.01
N ASN A 68 -7.16 7.24 2.92
CA ASN A 68 -7.99 8.40 2.63
C ASN A 68 -7.35 9.28 1.55
N SER A 69 -6.04 9.50 1.59
CA SER A 69 -5.35 10.27 0.56
C SER A 69 -5.41 9.60 -0.81
N MET A 70 -5.35 8.27 -0.87
CA MET A 70 -5.50 7.53 -2.12
C MET A 70 -6.92 7.56 -2.69
N VAL A 71 -7.93 7.50 -1.80
CA VAL A 71 -9.35 7.45 -2.20
C VAL A 71 -9.89 8.84 -2.52
N TYR A 72 -9.52 9.86 -1.73
CA TYR A 72 -10.15 11.19 -1.82
C TYR A 72 -9.31 12.26 -2.51
N GLN A 73 -8.00 12.04 -2.72
CA GLN A 73 -7.18 12.93 -3.53
C GLN A 73 -7.33 12.60 -5.02
N THR A 74 -8.49 12.87 -5.58
CA THR A 74 -8.78 12.68 -7.00
C THR A 74 -8.22 13.82 -7.83
N THR A 75 -6.91 13.84 -8.03
CA THR A 75 -6.29 14.70 -9.07
C THR A 75 -6.45 14.10 -10.47
N ARG A 76 -6.88 12.83 -10.56
CA ARG A 76 -7.09 12.12 -11.83
C ARG A 76 -8.37 11.29 -11.72
N LEU A 77 -9.28 11.50 -12.64
CA LEU A 77 -10.43 10.63 -12.85
C LEU A 77 -9.99 9.50 -13.80
N ASN A 78 -10.02 8.27 -13.32
CA ASN A 78 -9.82 7.09 -14.16
C ASN A 78 -11.20 6.50 -14.45
N ILE A 79 -11.60 6.55 -15.71
CA ILE A 79 -12.86 5.95 -16.18
C ILE A 79 -12.48 4.71 -16.98
N THR A 80 -13.00 3.56 -16.58
CA THR A 80 -12.88 2.33 -17.34
C THR A 80 -14.26 2.00 -17.92
N LEU A 81 -14.38 2.08 -19.24
CA LEU A 81 -15.59 1.69 -19.97
C LEU A 81 -15.41 0.25 -20.46
N MET A 82 -16.30 -0.63 -20.02
CA MET A 82 -16.38 -2.00 -20.50
C MET A 82 -17.49 -2.06 -21.54
N MET A 83 -17.10 -2.09 -22.80
CA MET A 83 -18.04 -2.08 -23.95
C MET A 83 -18.85 -3.38 -24.03
N THR A 84 -18.29 -4.48 -23.54
CA THR A 84 -18.96 -5.79 -23.47
C THR A 84 -18.36 -6.64 -22.37
N MET A 85 -19.20 -7.41 -21.73
CA MET A 85 -18.77 -8.44 -20.75
C MET A 85 -18.77 -9.84 -21.37
N ARG A 86 -18.98 -9.96 -22.68
CA ARG A 86 -18.91 -11.24 -23.37
C ARG A 86 -17.46 -11.73 -23.42
N CYS A 87 -17.18 -12.83 -22.75
CA CYS A 87 -15.87 -13.45 -22.71
C CYS A 87 -15.99 -14.93 -22.95
N ASN A 88 -15.14 -15.47 -23.84
CA ASN A 88 -15.07 -16.90 -24.14
C ASN A 88 -14.07 -17.66 -23.25
N PHE A 89 -13.36 -16.96 -22.34
CA PHE A 89 -12.43 -17.56 -21.39
C PHE A 89 -13.15 -18.05 -20.12
N LYS A 90 -12.59 -19.09 -19.51
CA LYS A 90 -13.03 -19.63 -18.21
C LYS A 90 -11.92 -19.55 -17.19
N CYS A 91 -11.45 -18.32 -16.91
CA CYS A 91 -10.39 -18.09 -15.95
C CYS A 91 -10.89 -18.36 -14.52
N ILE A 92 -10.13 -19.14 -13.75
CA ILE A 92 -10.48 -19.46 -12.34
C ILE A 92 -10.41 -18.23 -11.41
N TYR A 93 -9.71 -17.18 -11.82
CA TYR A 93 -9.53 -15.90 -11.12
C TYR A 93 -10.31 -14.74 -11.78
N CYS A 94 -11.32 -15.05 -12.58
CA CYS A 94 -12.10 -14.05 -13.29
C CYS A 94 -12.93 -13.22 -12.31
N PHE A 95 -12.71 -11.92 -12.27
CA PHE A 95 -13.47 -11.00 -11.43
C PHE A 95 -14.93 -10.85 -11.89
N GLU A 96 -15.24 -11.17 -13.16
CA GLU A 96 -16.59 -11.16 -13.70
C GLU A 96 -17.37 -12.46 -13.36
N SER A 97 -16.73 -13.45 -12.75
CA SER A 97 -17.38 -14.75 -12.47
C SER A 97 -18.59 -14.66 -11.57
N TRP A 98 -18.67 -13.60 -10.75
CA TRP A 98 -19.80 -13.32 -9.85
C TRP A 98 -20.99 -12.61 -10.52
N ILE A 99 -20.79 -12.09 -11.75
CA ILE A 99 -21.87 -11.42 -12.49
C ILE A 99 -22.80 -12.48 -13.08
N PRO A 100 -24.14 -12.37 -12.86
CA PRO A 100 -25.10 -13.29 -13.45
C PRO A 100 -24.98 -13.37 -14.97
N GLY A 101 -25.22 -14.56 -15.54
CA GLY A 101 -25.02 -14.81 -16.97
C GLY A 101 -25.83 -13.90 -17.88
N GLU A 102 -27.03 -13.49 -17.45
CA GLU A 102 -27.90 -12.56 -18.17
C GLU A 102 -27.29 -11.14 -18.26
N GLU A 103 -26.64 -10.68 -17.20
CA GLU A 103 -25.99 -9.38 -17.17
C GLU A 103 -24.68 -9.36 -17.97
N ARG A 104 -23.99 -10.50 -18.06
CA ARG A 104 -22.77 -10.62 -18.89
C ARG A 104 -23.03 -10.49 -20.38
N CYS A 105 -24.26 -10.69 -20.79
CA CYS A 105 -24.64 -10.59 -22.22
C CYS A 105 -25.06 -9.18 -22.63
N LYS A 106 -25.13 -8.23 -21.69
CA LYS A 106 -25.43 -6.85 -21.97
C LYS A 106 -24.21 -6.20 -22.66
N GLU A 107 -24.48 -5.53 -23.75
CA GLU A 107 -23.56 -4.62 -24.44
C GLU A 107 -24.01 -3.20 -24.12
N LEU A 108 -23.05 -2.28 -23.97
CA LEU A 108 -23.37 -0.87 -23.84
C LEU A 108 -23.96 -0.38 -25.15
N ASP A 109 -25.15 0.18 -25.08
CA ASP A 109 -25.78 0.84 -26.24
C ASP A 109 -25.18 2.24 -26.40
N GLU A 110 -25.18 2.75 -27.65
CA GLU A 110 -24.69 4.10 -27.96
C GLU A 110 -25.44 5.17 -27.15
N GLU A 111 -26.72 4.98 -26.89
CA GLU A 111 -27.55 5.89 -26.11
C GLU A 111 -27.16 5.90 -24.59
N GLU A 112 -26.67 4.79 -24.07
CA GLU A 112 -26.21 4.69 -22.66
C GLU A 112 -24.84 5.36 -22.42
N VAL A 113 -24.05 5.54 -23.48
CA VAL A 113 -22.73 6.17 -23.40
C VAL A 113 -22.81 7.70 -23.47
N ILE A 114 -23.88 8.27 -24.07
CA ILE A 114 -24.02 9.70 -24.35
C ILE A 114 -24.82 10.44 -23.27
N ASN A 115 -25.58 9.75 -22.40
CA ASN A 115 -26.32 10.30 -21.27
C ASN A 115 -25.55 10.19 -19.95
#